data_db5475ec8ff1127dd8b54044db43029a
#
_entry.id   db5475ec8ff1127dd8b54044db43029a
#
_cell.length_a   1.000
_cell.length_b   1.000
_cell.length_c   1.000
_cell.angle_alpha   90.00
_cell.angle_beta   90.00
_cell.angle_gamma   90.00
#
_symmetry.space_group_name_H-M   'P 1'
#
loop_
_entity.id
_entity.type
_entity.pdbx_description
1 polymer ?
#
loop_
_entity_poly.entity_id
_entity_poly.type
_entity_poly.pdbx_seq_one_letter_code
_entity_poly.pdbx_strand_id
1 'polypeptide(L)'
;MIEFQSVSKQYSHDAYALREVSLNIAKGELVYLAGPSGAGKSTLMKMVAAVERPSSGVVTVNGQDIGRIKKAGIPFLRRNLGLIFQHQRLLNDRSILGNVMLPLLVTGAPKTQAEGRARAALDKVGLLDRAKAMPLELSGGEQQRVAVARAIVNRPQIILADEPTANLDRAAADRVLDALRAFHAAGVTCVISTHDDQVLDSASARVIRLEHGQLVGGAV
;
A
#
# COMPACT_ATOMS: atom_id res chain seq x y z
N MET A 1 1.24 -6.70 -14.22
CA MET A 1 0.82 -5.49 -13.50
C MET A 1 2.00 -4.77 -12.88
N ILE A 2 2.78 -5.46 -12.04
CA ILE A 2 4.04 -4.98 -11.46
C ILE A 2 5.12 -5.99 -11.83
N GLU A 3 6.27 -5.52 -12.32
CA GLU A 3 7.37 -6.37 -12.74
C GLU A 3 8.71 -5.80 -12.26
N PHE A 4 9.55 -6.66 -11.73
CA PHE A 4 10.92 -6.40 -11.34
C PHE A 4 11.83 -7.31 -12.15
N GLN A 5 12.82 -6.75 -12.86
CA GLN A 5 13.78 -7.47 -13.67
C GLN A 5 15.18 -7.19 -13.14
N SER A 6 15.80 -8.14 -12.45
CA SER A 6 17.14 -8.08 -11.85
C SER A 6 17.41 -6.77 -11.09
N VAL A 7 16.42 -6.37 -10.25
CA VAL A 7 16.42 -5.07 -9.59
C VAL A 7 17.30 -5.10 -8.35
N SER A 8 18.24 -4.14 -8.27
CA SER A 8 18.99 -3.88 -7.06
C SER A 8 18.74 -2.44 -6.58
N LYS A 9 18.73 -2.27 -5.25
CA LYS A 9 18.69 -0.97 -4.59
C LYS A 9 19.77 -0.89 -3.53
N GLN A 10 20.62 0.10 -3.69
CA GLN A 10 21.71 0.41 -2.79
C GLN A 10 21.52 1.82 -2.24
N TYR A 11 21.65 2.00 -0.93
CA TYR A 11 21.57 3.31 -0.26
C TYR A 11 22.96 3.88 0.07
N SER A 12 23.96 3.02 0.30
CA SER A 12 25.36 3.37 0.50
C SER A 12 26.25 2.30 -0.11
N HIS A 13 27.56 2.53 -0.20
CA HIS A 13 28.48 1.62 -0.87
C HIS A 13 28.40 0.17 -0.39
N ASP A 14 28.04 -0.07 0.88
CA ASP A 14 28.03 -1.40 1.48
C ASP A 14 26.62 -1.91 1.85
N ALA A 15 25.54 -1.11 1.63
CA ALA A 15 24.20 -1.45 2.08
C ALA A 15 23.22 -1.62 0.92
N TYR A 16 23.01 -2.87 0.52
CA TYR A 16 21.93 -3.25 -0.39
C TYR A 16 20.62 -3.45 0.37
N ALA A 17 19.58 -2.73 -0.04
CA ALA A 17 18.23 -2.98 0.43
C ALA A 17 17.50 -4.04 -0.43
N LEU A 18 17.87 -4.14 -1.71
CA LEU A 18 17.45 -5.22 -2.63
C LEU A 18 18.64 -5.61 -3.51
N ARG A 19 18.76 -6.90 -3.82
CA ARG A 19 19.84 -7.44 -4.65
C ARG A 19 19.28 -8.41 -5.67
N GLU A 20 19.36 -8.03 -6.95
CA GLU A 20 18.97 -8.85 -8.13
C GLU A 20 17.57 -9.47 -8.04
N VAL A 21 16.62 -8.71 -7.48
CA VAL A 21 15.23 -9.17 -7.33
C VAL A 21 14.53 -9.20 -8.68
N SER A 22 14.00 -10.38 -9.04
CA SER A 22 13.15 -10.56 -10.22
C SER A 22 11.83 -11.18 -9.77
N LEU A 23 10.71 -10.49 -9.99
CA LEU A 23 9.37 -10.97 -9.67
C LEU A 23 8.33 -10.31 -10.58
N ASN A 24 7.19 -10.99 -10.72
CA ASN A 24 6.03 -10.46 -11.41
C ASN A 24 4.79 -10.60 -10.52
N ILE A 25 3.96 -9.57 -10.47
CA ILE A 25 2.64 -9.57 -9.82
C ILE A 25 1.61 -9.28 -10.90
N ALA A 26 0.68 -10.22 -11.08
CA ALA A 26 -0.36 -10.12 -12.09
C ALA A 26 -1.44 -9.11 -11.69
N LYS A 27 -2.25 -8.70 -12.67
CA LYS A 27 -3.42 -7.85 -12.39
C LYS A 27 -4.46 -8.63 -11.59
N GLY A 28 -5.00 -8.01 -10.54
CA GLY A 28 -5.99 -8.64 -9.66
C GLY A 28 -5.39 -9.69 -8.71
N GLU A 29 -4.07 -9.79 -8.61
CA GLU A 29 -3.41 -10.71 -7.69
C GLU A 29 -3.34 -10.15 -6.27
N LEU A 30 -3.51 -11.00 -5.26
CA LEU A 30 -3.20 -10.74 -3.86
C LEU A 30 -1.86 -11.39 -3.54
N VAL A 31 -0.90 -10.58 -3.10
CA VAL A 31 0.44 -11.03 -2.74
C VAL A 31 0.79 -10.55 -1.34
N TYR A 32 1.29 -11.47 -0.51
CA TYR A 32 1.93 -11.12 0.75
C TYR A 32 3.46 -11.07 0.56
N LEU A 33 4.07 -9.96 0.99
CA LEU A 33 5.52 -9.82 1.09
C LEU A 33 5.93 -10.16 2.52
N ALA A 34 6.53 -11.33 2.71
CA ALA A 34 7.00 -11.84 3.99
C ALA A 34 8.49 -11.60 4.18
N GLY A 35 8.93 -11.55 5.42
CA GLY A 35 10.34 -11.45 5.80
C GLY A 35 10.58 -10.57 7.02
N PRO A 36 11.76 -10.67 7.65
CA PRO A 36 12.07 -9.90 8.85
C PRO A 36 12.13 -8.40 8.60
N SER A 37 12.22 -7.62 9.67
CA SER A 37 12.49 -6.18 9.55
C SER A 37 13.81 -5.95 8.82
N GLY A 38 13.85 -4.97 7.92
CA GLY A 38 15.03 -4.70 7.09
C GLY A 38 15.21 -5.62 5.88
N ALA A 39 14.35 -6.61 5.64
CA ALA A 39 14.46 -7.53 4.50
C ALA A 39 14.30 -6.88 3.11
N GLY A 40 13.85 -5.62 3.02
CA GLY A 40 13.67 -4.91 1.76
C GLY A 40 12.21 -4.71 1.33
N LYS A 41 11.22 -5.21 2.09
CA LYS A 41 9.78 -5.14 1.76
C LYS A 41 9.30 -3.71 1.47
N SER A 42 9.54 -2.79 2.40
CA SER A 42 9.17 -1.37 2.23
C SER A 42 9.92 -0.69 1.07
N THR A 43 11.17 -1.08 0.82
CA THR A 43 11.95 -0.56 -0.33
C THR A 43 11.34 -1.00 -1.65
N LEU A 44 10.93 -2.27 -1.77
CA LEU A 44 10.23 -2.78 -2.93
C LEU A 44 8.94 -1.99 -3.19
N MET A 45 8.10 -1.80 -2.17
CA MET A 45 6.86 -1.02 -2.29
C MET A 45 7.12 0.45 -2.64
N LYS A 46 8.16 1.07 -2.07
CA LYS A 46 8.56 2.45 -2.39
C LYS A 46 8.95 2.61 -3.86
N MET A 47 9.56 1.59 -4.47
CA MET A 47 9.85 1.63 -5.91
C MET A 47 8.57 1.57 -6.74
N VAL A 48 7.63 0.66 -6.43
CA VAL A 48 6.32 0.60 -7.12
C VAL A 48 5.61 1.96 -7.05
N ALA A 49 5.71 2.67 -5.93
CA ALA A 49 5.12 4.00 -5.73
C ALA A 49 5.95 5.16 -6.32
N ALA A 50 7.06 4.88 -7.00
CA ALA A 50 8.03 5.86 -7.49
C ALA A 50 8.49 6.85 -6.39
N VAL A 51 8.60 6.37 -5.15
CA VAL A 51 9.23 7.10 -4.03
C VAL A 51 10.74 6.88 -4.09
N GLU A 52 11.15 5.66 -4.45
CA GLU A 52 12.53 5.26 -4.68
C GLU A 52 12.70 4.83 -6.14
N ARG A 53 13.93 4.92 -6.63
CA ARG A 53 14.32 4.39 -7.94
C ARG A 53 15.28 3.23 -7.75
N PRO A 54 15.27 2.23 -8.66
CA PRO A 54 16.28 1.18 -8.64
C PRO A 54 17.67 1.76 -8.88
N SER A 55 18.69 1.15 -8.28
CA SER A 55 20.10 1.44 -8.59
C SER A 55 20.54 0.71 -9.86
N SER A 56 19.99 -0.49 -10.11
CA SER A 56 20.13 -1.26 -11.35
C SER A 56 18.90 -2.11 -11.60
N GLY A 57 18.75 -2.65 -12.81
CA GLY A 57 17.56 -3.39 -13.23
C GLY A 57 16.41 -2.48 -13.62
N VAL A 58 15.24 -3.08 -13.88
CA VAL A 58 14.04 -2.36 -14.35
C VAL A 58 12.86 -2.70 -13.45
N VAL A 59 12.12 -1.67 -13.02
CA VAL A 59 10.83 -1.80 -12.36
C VAL A 59 9.76 -1.23 -13.27
N THR A 60 8.76 -2.06 -13.61
CA THR A 60 7.64 -1.66 -14.46
C THR A 60 6.33 -1.73 -13.68
N VAL A 61 5.51 -0.70 -13.75
CA VAL A 61 4.17 -0.65 -13.16
C VAL A 61 3.17 -0.22 -14.23
N ASN A 62 2.20 -1.06 -14.53
CA ASN A 62 1.23 -0.84 -15.62
C ASN A 62 1.93 -0.50 -16.97
N GLY A 63 3.03 -1.17 -17.28
CA GLY A 63 3.82 -0.93 -18.49
C GLY A 63 4.72 0.30 -18.43
N GLN A 64 4.74 1.05 -17.33
CA GLN A 64 5.57 2.24 -17.17
C GLN A 64 6.85 1.93 -16.40
N ASP A 65 8.02 2.21 -17.00
CA ASP A 65 9.32 2.09 -16.36
C ASP A 65 9.49 3.18 -15.27
N ILE A 66 9.59 2.73 -14.01
CA ILE A 66 9.72 3.62 -12.85
C ILE A 66 11.09 4.29 -12.78
N GLY A 67 12.13 3.63 -13.27
CA GLY A 67 13.48 4.19 -13.34
C GLY A 67 13.55 5.43 -14.24
N ARG A 68 12.75 5.45 -15.30
CA ARG A 68 12.72 6.50 -16.34
C ARG A 68 11.57 7.49 -16.21
N ILE A 69 10.63 7.27 -15.29
CA ILE A 69 9.48 8.17 -15.13
C ILE A 69 9.94 9.60 -14.83
N LYS A 70 9.44 10.56 -15.60
CA LYS A 70 9.69 12.00 -15.35
C LYS A 70 8.93 12.46 -14.11
N LYS A 71 9.46 13.46 -13.39
CA LYS A 71 8.80 13.99 -12.17
C LYS A 71 7.33 14.37 -12.39
N ALA A 72 7.00 14.93 -13.57
CA ALA A 72 5.61 15.27 -13.93
C ALA A 72 4.70 14.04 -14.12
N GLY A 73 5.24 12.85 -14.40
CA GLY A 73 4.48 11.60 -14.54
C GLY A 73 4.13 10.93 -13.21
N ILE A 74 4.91 11.20 -12.15
CA ILE A 74 4.73 10.54 -10.85
C ILE A 74 3.32 10.77 -10.25
N PRO A 75 2.72 11.97 -10.28
CA PRO A 75 1.36 12.18 -9.80
C PRO A 75 0.32 11.31 -10.54
N PHE A 76 0.47 11.11 -11.84
CA PHE A 76 -0.44 10.28 -12.65
C PHE A 76 -0.31 8.79 -12.28
N LEU A 77 0.91 8.29 -12.07
CA LEU A 77 1.13 6.96 -11.55
C LEU A 77 0.43 6.79 -10.20
N ARG A 78 0.70 7.69 -9.25
CA ARG A 78 0.19 7.59 -7.87
C ARG A 78 -1.32 7.73 -7.75
N ARG A 79 -2.02 8.32 -8.73
CA ARG A 79 -3.50 8.32 -8.78
C ARG A 79 -4.10 6.92 -8.87
N ASN A 80 -3.36 5.98 -9.46
CA ASN A 80 -3.76 4.58 -9.61
C ASN A 80 -3.28 3.69 -8.45
N LEU A 81 -2.60 4.26 -7.46
CA LEU A 81 -2.08 3.56 -6.29
C LEU A 81 -2.80 3.98 -5.01
N GLY A 82 -3.24 3.01 -4.23
CA GLY A 82 -3.65 3.19 -2.84
C GLY A 82 -2.48 2.85 -1.93
N LEU A 83 -1.96 3.84 -1.20
CA LEU A 83 -0.80 3.65 -0.32
C LEU A 83 -1.24 3.65 1.14
N ILE A 84 -0.95 2.55 1.83
CA ILE A 84 -1.18 2.38 3.26
C ILE A 84 0.17 2.14 3.90
N PHE A 85 0.62 3.06 4.73
CA PHE A 85 1.91 2.98 5.41
C PHE A 85 1.75 2.41 6.80
N GLN A 86 2.82 1.85 7.36
CA GLN A 86 2.89 1.35 8.74
C GLN A 86 2.46 2.42 9.76
N HIS A 87 2.86 3.67 9.55
CA HIS A 87 2.33 4.81 10.31
C HIS A 87 1.26 5.50 9.47
N GLN A 88 0.06 5.69 10.04
CA GLN A 88 -1.14 6.15 9.33
C GLN A 88 -0.97 7.52 8.67
N ARG A 89 -0.10 8.38 9.23
CA ARG A 89 0.20 9.73 8.73
C ARG A 89 -1.07 10.52 8.40
N LEU A 90 -2.05 10.45 9.30
CA LEU A 90 -3.24 11.29 9.19
C LEU A 90 -2.87 12.74 9.50
N LEU A 91 -3.55 13.67 8.84
CA LEU A 91 -3.40 15.09 9.10
C LEU A 91 -4.26 15.47 10.29
N ASN A 92 -3.63 15.94 11.37
CA ASN A 92 -4.31 16.26 12.63
C ASN A 92 -5.04 17.61 12.61
N ASP A 93 -4.85 18.42 11.57
CA ASP A 93 -5.49 19.71 11.36
C ASP A 93 -6.88 19.61 10.72
N ARG A 94 -7.35 18.40 10.43
CA ARG A 94 -8.63 18.13 9.78
C ARG A 94 -9.28 16.85 10.25
N SER A 95 -10.62 16.78 10.11
CA SER A 95 -11.40 15.59 10.45
C SER A 95 -10.99 14.38 9.60
N ILE A 96 -11.43 13.17 10.01
CA ILE A 96 -11.19 11.98 9.21
C ILE A 96 -11.86 12.03 7.83
N LEU A 97 -13.02 12.67 7.72
CA LEU A 97 -13.63 12.95 6.42
C LEU A 97 -12.70 13.83 5.56
N GLY A 98 -12.15 14.91 6.13
CA GLY A 98 -11.19 15.77 5.45
C GLY A 98 -9.92 15.04 5.00
N ASN A 99 -9.43 14.09 5.82
CA ASN A 99 -8.29 13.23 5.46
C ASN A 99 -8.62 12.34 4.24
N VAL A 100 -9.80 11.73 4.22
CA VAL A 100 -10.22 10.84 3.11
C VAL A 100 -10.56 11.64 1.84
N MET A 101 -11.07 12.86 1.96
CA MET A 101 -11.32 13.74 0.81
C MET A 101 -10.05 14.20 0.10
N LEU A 102 -8.93 14.31 0.83
CA LEU A 102 -7.71 14.96 0.34
C LEU A 102 -7.21 14.43 -1.02
N PRO A 103 -7.08 13.12 -1.26
CA PRO A 103 -6.64 12.60 -2.56
C PRO A 103 -7.53 13.04 -3.71
N LEU A 104 -8.83 13.13 -3.48
CA LEU A 104 -9.80 13.57 -4.49
C LEU A 104 -9.65 15.06 -4.81
N LEU A 105 -9.50 15.89 -3.77
CA LEU A 105 -9.31 17.33 -3.94
C LEU A 105 -8.02 17.66 -4.68
N VAL A 106 -6.93 16.97 -4.33
CA VAL A 106 -5.63 17.11 -5.02
C VAL A 106 -5.72 16.71 -6.51
N THR A 107 -6.63 15.78 -6.85
CA THR A 107 -6.86 15.39 -8.24
C THR A 107 -7.90 16.25 -8.97
N GLY A 108 -8.41 17.31 -8.33
CA GLY A 108 -9.32 18.30 -8.95
C GLY A 108 -10.80 17.92 -8.90
N ALA A 109 -11.18 16.94 -8.05
CA ALA A 109 -12.59 16.59 -7.91
C ALA A 109 -13.39 17.75 -7.23
N PRO A 110 -14.61 18.07 -7.68
CA PRO A 110 -15.49 19.00 -7.01
C PRO A 110 -15.74 18.59 -5.56
N LYS A 111 -15.78 19.56 -4.62
CA LYS A 111 -15.89 19.30 -3.18
C LYS A 111 -17.08 18.41 -2.82
N THR A 112 -18.25 18.66 -3.42
CA THR A 112 -19.46 17.85 -3.19
C THR A 112 -19.28 16.39 -3.62
N GLN A 113 -18.65 16.15 -4.77
CA GLN A 113 -18.34 14.80 -5.24
C GLN A 113 -17.30 14.14 -4.34
N ALA A 114 -16.25 14.89 -3.93
CA ALA A 114 -15.21 14.38 -3.04
C ALA A 114 -15.81 13.98 -1.69
N GLU A 115 -16.72 14.77 -1.13
CA GLU A 115 -17.41 14.47 0.12
C GLU A 115 -18.26 13.19 0.02
N GLY A 116 -19.07 13.05 -1.01
CA GLY A 116 -19.89 11.85 -1.20
C GLY A 116 -19.06 10.57 -1.32
N ARG A 117 -17.97 10.62 -2.10
CA ARG A 117 -17.04 9.49 -2.24
C ARG A 117 -16.29 9.18 -0.94
N ALA A 118 -15.88 10.19 -0.20
CA ALA A 118 -15.17 10.01 1.07
C ALA A 118 -16.11 9.40 2.14
N ARG A 119 -17.37 9.83 2.21
CA ARG A 119 -18.38 9.22 3.07
C ARG A 119 -18.59 7.74 2.74
N ALA A 120 -18.74 7.39 1.47
CA ALA A 120 -18.88 6.00 1.03
C ALA A 120 -17.60 5.17 1.34
N ALA A 121 -16.40 5.77 1.30
CA ALA A 121 -15.17 5.09 1.69
C ALA A 121 -15.08 4.87 3.20
N LEU A 122 -15.52 5.83 4.03
CA LEU A 122 -15.62 5.70 5.49
C LEU A 122 -16.65 4.65 5.89
N ASP A 123 -17.77 4.59 5.18
CA ASP A 123 -18.80 3.57 5.41
C ASP A 123 -18.25 2.15 5.23
N LYS A 124 -17.49 1.91 4.15
CA LYS A 124 -16.84 0.62 3.86
C LYS A 124 -15.89 0.14 4.96
N VAL A 125 -15.34 1.05 5.77
CA VAL A 125 -14.45 0.72 6.88
C VAL A 125 -15.13 0.87 8.25
N GLY A 126 -16.46 1.10 8.27
CA GLY A 126 -17.28 1.20 9.49
C GLY A 126 -16.99 2.45 10.32
N LEU A 127 -16.70 3.58 9.68
CA LEU A 127 -16.37 4.86 10.35
C LEU A 127 -17.19 6.06 9.86
N LEU A 128 -18.32 5.82 9.17
CA LEU A 128 -19.15 6.91 8.65
C LEU A 128 -19.70 7.80 9.78
N ASP A 129 -20.14 7.19 10.90
CA ASP A 129 -20.69 7.91 12.05
C ASP A 129 -19.64 8.79 12.77
N ARG A 130 -18.35 8.49 12.56
CA ARG A 130 -17.23 9.24 13.11
C ARG A 130 -16.64 10.24 12.12
N ALA A 131 -17.29 10.49 10.96
CA ALA A 131 -16.74 11.31 9.86
C ALA A 131 -16.23 12.71 10.28
N LYS A 132 -16.81 13.31 11.31
CA LYS A 132 -16.42 14.62 11.85
C LYS A 132 -15.32 14.55 12.92
N ALA A 133 -15.00 13.38 13.43
CA ALA A 133 -13.98 13.21 14.46
C ALA A 133 -12.59 13.60 13.95
N MET A 134 -11.74 14.06 14.86
CA MET A 134 -10.34 14.35 14.58
C MET A 134 -9.50 13.08 14.74
N PRO A 135 -8.37 12.91 14.03
CA PRO A 135 -7.54 11.71 14.13
C PRO A 135 -7.14 11.34 15.57
N LEU A 136 -6.85 12.33 16.42
CA LEU A 136 -6.44 12.12 17.82
C LEU A 136 -7.55 11.58 18.73
N GLU A 137 -8.81 11.63 18.28
CA GLU A 137 -9.97 11.08 19.00
C GLU A 137 -10.21 9.60 18.68
N LEU A 138 -9.40 9.02 17.78
CA LEU A 138 -9.54 7.65 17.29
C LEU A 138 -8.48 6.73 17.91
N SER A 139 -8.87 5.48 18.16
CA SER A 139 -7.92 4.39 18.44
C SER A 139 -6.98 4.14 17.27
N GLY A 140 -5.84 3.50 17.50
CA GLY A 140 -4.88 3.15 16.45
C GLY A 140 -5.51 2.32 15.32
N GLY A 141 -6.39 1.37 15.65
CA GLY A 141 -7.12 0.57 14.67
C GLY A 141 -8.12 1.38 13.85
N GLU A 142 -8.79 2.38 14.47
CA GLU A 142 -9.67 3.29 13.73
C GLU A 142 -8.86 4.21 12.80
N GLN A 143 -7.74 4.75 13.26
CA GLN A 143 -6.84 5.55 12.43
C GLN A 143 -6.33 4.75 11.23
N GLN A 144 -6.01 3.47 11.42
CA GLN A 144 -5.59 2.58 10.33
C GLN A 144 -6.73 2.37 9.31
N ARG A 145 -7.96 2.16 9.77
CA ARG A 145 -9.12 2.08 8.86
C ARG A 145 -9.37 3.39 8.11
N VAL A 146 -9.14 4.55 8.72
CA VAL A 146 -9.16 5.84 7.98
C VAL A 146 -8.08 5.88 6.91
N ALA A 147 -6.87 5.39 7.19
CA ALA A 147 -5.79 5.32 6.19
C ALA A 147 -6.17 4.38 5.03
N VAL A 148 -6.83 3.25 5.30
CA VAL A 148 -7.41 2.38 4.26
C VAL A 148 -8.44 3.15 3.44
N ALA A 149 -9.44 3.80 4.08
CA ALA A 149 -10.46 4.58 3.37
C ALA A 149 -9.84 5.66 2.47
N ARG A 150 -8.81 6.36 2.96
CA ARG A 150 -8.05 7.36 2.19
C ARG A 150 -7.33 6.75 0.99
N ALA A 151 -6.78 5.56 1.14
CA ALA A 151 -6.06 4.87 0.06
C ALA A 151 -6.99 4.43 -1.07
N ILE A 152 -8.23 4.03 -0.75
CA ILE A 152 -9.18 3.47 -1.72
C ILE A 152 -10.11 4.50 -2.38
N VAL A 153 -10.18 5.72 -1.84
CA VAL A 153 -11.17 6.73 -2.25
C VAL A 153 -11.06 7.12 -3.73
N ASN A 154 -9.86 7.02 -4.31
CA ASN A 154 -9.60 7.24 -5.74
C ASN A 154 -9.89 6.00 -6.62
N ARG A 155 -10.37 4.88 -6.06
CA ARG A 155 -10.56 3.61 -6.77
C ARG A 155 -9.27 3.16 -7.46
N PRO A 156 -8.19 2.94 -6.69
CA PRO A 156 -6.90 2.57 -7.25
C PRO A 156 -6.96 1.20 -7.93
N GLN A 157 -6.05 0.97 -8.88
CA GLN A 157 -5.86 -0.35 -9.49
C GLN A 157 -4.94 -1.24 -8.67
N ILE A 158 -4.08 -0.64 -7.84
CA ILE A 158 -3.10 -1.32 -7.00
C ILE A 158 -3.18 -0.74 -5.59
N ILE A 159 -3.25 -1.59 -4.58
CA ILE A 159 -3.09 -1.24 -3.17
C ILE A 159 -1.75 -1.78 -2.68
N LEU A 160 -0.93 -0.90 -2.09
CA LEU A 160 0.31 -1.25 -1.40
C LEU A 160 0.12 -0.97 0.09
N ALA A 161 0.10 -2.02 0.90
CA ALA A 161 -0.09 -1.94 2.34
C ALA A 161 1.17 -2.42 3.08
N ASP A 162 1.92 -1.47 3.64
CA ASP A 162 3.18 -1.75 4.35
C ASP A 162 2.88 -1.96 5.83
N GLU A 163 2.91 -3.22 6.28
CA GLU A 163 2.59 -3.66 7.64
C GLU A 163 1.28 -3.06 8.19
N PRO A 164 0.14 -3.22 7.48
CA PRO A 164 -1.09 -2.50 7.79
C PRO A 164 -1.74 -2.88 9.13
N THR A 165 -1.29 -3.98 9.72
CA THR A 165 -1.83 -4.50 10.99
C THR A 165 -0.86 -4.35 12.17
N ALA A 166 0.32 -3.77 11.94
CA ALA A 166 1.31 -3.56 12.99
C ALA A 166 0.73 -2.68 14.12
N ASN A 167 1.00 -3.07 15.35
CA ASN A 167 0.53 -2.39 16.57
C ASN A 167 -1.01 -2.33 16.75
N LEU A 168 -1.75 -3.22 16.10
CA LEU A 168 -3.19 -3.39 16.30
C LEU A 168 -3.48 -4.62 17.15
N ASP A 169 -4.56 -4.57 17.93
CA ASP A 169 -5.12 -5.78 18.50
C ASP A 169 -5.69 -6.69 17.41
N ARG A 170 -5.89 -7.97 17.74
CA ARG A 170 -6.34 -8.99 16.78
C ARG A 170 -7.62 -8.59 16.05
N ALA A 171 -8.62 -8.11 16.79
CA ALA A 171 -9.91 -7.76 16.22
C ALA A 171 -9.82 -6.54 15.26
N ALA A 172 -8.94 -5.57 15.55
CA ALA A 172 -8.66 -4.44 14.67
C ALA A 172 -7.87 -4.87 13.43
N ALA A 173 -6.89 -5.77 13.61
CA ALA A 173 -6.10 -6.34 12.52
C ALA A 173 -6.98 -7.11 11.52
N ASP A 174 -7.86 -8.00 12.02
CA ASP A 174 -8.77 -8.77 11.19
C ASP A 174 -9.68 -7.85 10.36
N ARG A 175 -10.26 -6.80 10.96
CA ARG A 175 -11.09 -5.82 10.23
C ARG A 175 -10.32 -5.09 9.11
N VAL A 176 -9.03 -4.77 9.32
CA VAL A 176 -8.20 -4.15 8.28
C VAL A 176 -7.92 -5.13 7.15
N LEU A 177 -7.56 -6.38 7.47
CA LEU A 177 -7.30 -7.42 6.46
C LEU A 177 -8.56 -7.77 5.67
N ASP A 178 -9.72 -7.86 6.32
CA ASP A 178 -11.00 -8.13 5.65
C ASP A 178 -11.36 -7.01 4.68
N ALA A 179 -11.13 -5.76 5.06
CA ALA A 179 -11.30 -4.64 4.14
C ALA A 179 -10.39 -4.77 2.90
N LEU A 180 -9.10 -5.13 3.08
CA LEU A 180 -8.17 -5.31 1.97
C LEU A 180 -8.55 -6.51 1.08
N ARG A 181 -8.97 -7.63 1.69
CA ARG A 181 -9.49 -8.80 0.96
C ARG A 181 -10.74 -8.46 0.13
N ALA A 182 -11.65 -7.65 0.67
CA ALA A 182 -12.84 -7.20 -0.06
C ALA A 182 -12.47 -6.38 -1.32
N PHE A 183 -11.40 -5.55 -1.27
CA PHE A 183 -10.91 -4.84 -2.45
C PHE A 183 -10.26 -5.77 -3.46
N HIS A 184 -9.48 -6.76 -3.00
CA HIS A 184 -8.95 -7.80 -3.88
C HIS A 184 -10.08 -8.56 -4.58
N ALA A 185 -11.11 -8.98 -3.85
CA ALA A 185 -12.28 -9.66 -4.42
C ALA A 185 -13.01 -8.80 -5.46
N ALA A 186 -12.92 -7.48 -5.38
CA ALA A 186 -13.40 -6.53 -6.39
C ALA A 186 -12.44 -6.33 -7.58
N GLY A 187 -11.36 -7.13 -7.69
CA GLY A 187 -10.41 -7.13 -8.79
C GLY A 187 -9.22 -6.16 -8.65
N VAL A 188 -9.03 -5.55 -7.47
CA VAL A 188 -7.88 -4.69 -7.20
C VAL A 188 -6.65 -5.56 -6.91
N THR A 189 -5.50 -5.21 -7.50
CA THR A 189 -4.21 -5.85 -7.17
C THR A 189 -3.77 -5.40 -5.78
N CYS A 190 -3.49 -6.33 -4.87
CA CYS A 190 -3.10 -6.02 -3.50
C CYS A 190 -1.73 -6.61 -3.17
N VAL A 191 -0.83 -5.75 -2.67
CA VAL A 191 0.49 -6.15 -2.15
C VAL A 191 0.55 -5.75 -0.69
N ILE A 192 0.63 -6.72 0.21
CA ILE A 192 0.59 -6.53 1.66
C ILE A 192 1.88 -7.03 2.26
N SER A 193 2.68 -6.17 2.89
CA SER A 193 3.82 -6.63 3.67
C SER A 193 3.37 -7.04 5.07
N THR A 194 3.94 -8.12 5.58
CA THR A 194 3.75 -8.55 6.96
C THR A 194 4.93 -9.42 7.42
N HIS A 195 5.15 -9.46 8.72
CA HIS A 195 6.01 -10.41 9.40
C HIS A 195 5.23 -11.32 10.34
N ASP A 196 3.88 -11.25 10.31
CA ASP A 196 2.98 -12.07 11.13
C ASP A 196 2.74 -13.42 10.44
N ASP A 197 3.34 -14.49 10.97
CA ASP A 197 3.20 -15.85 10.44
C ASP A 197 1.74 -16.33 10.48
N GLN A 198 0.92 -15.92 11.45
CA GLN A 198 -0.50 -16.30 11.49
C GLN A 198 -1.28 -15.76 10.29
N VAL A 199 -0.95 -14.55 9.84
CA VAL A 199 -1.54 -13.95 8.62
C VAL A 199 -1.08 -14.73 7.40
N LEU A 200 0.20 -15.12 7.34
CA LEU A 200 0.78 -15.85 6.21
C LEU A 200 0.25 -17.29 6.12
N ASP A 201 0.13 -18.00 7.25
CA ASP A 201 -0.36 -19.37 7.31
C ASP A 201 -1.85 -19.48 6.95
N SER A 202 -2.63 -18.45 7.26
CA SER A 202 -4.05 -18.37 6.90
C SER A 202 -4.30 -17.85 5.48
N ALA A 203 -3.23 -17.43 4.77
CA ALA A 203 -3.36 -16.80 3.47
C ALA A 203 -3.59 -17.84 2.37
N SER A 204 -4.74 -17.78 1.70
CA SER A 204 -4.99 -18.46 0.41
C SER A 204 -4.43 -17.66 -0.78
N ALA A 205 -3.29 -16.97 -0.59
CA ALA A 205 -2.70 -16.07 -1.54
C ALA A 205 -1.19 -16.34 -1.66
N ARG A 206 -0.60 -15.89 -2.76
CA ARG A 206 0.84 -16.07 -2.99
C ARG A 206 1.67 -15.30 -1.96
N VAL A 207 2.64 -15.99 -1.35
CA VAL A 207 3.60 -15.41 -0.42
C VAL A 207 4.96 -15.28 -1.10
N ILE A 208 5.49 -14.08 -1.18
CA ILE A 208 6.84 -13.78 -1.65
C ILE A 208 7.69 -13.48 -0.41
N ARG A 209 8.72 -14.30 -0.19
CA ARG A 209 9.63 -14.14 0.95
C ARG A 209 10.88 -13.37 0.55
N LEU A 210 11.23 -12.37 1.36
CA LEU A 210 12.44 -11.58 1.23
C LEU A 210 13.32 -11.76 2.46
N GLU A 211 14.60 -12.04 2.25
CA GLU A 211 15.63 -12.06 3.29
C GLU A 211 16.90 -11.37 2.78
N HIS A 212 17.45 -10.46 3.55
CA HIS A 212 18.66 -9.71 3.20
C HIS A 212 18.62 -9.08 1.78
N GLY A 213 17.45 -8.61 1.37
CA GLY A 213 17.23 -7.98 0.06
C GLY A 213 17.11 -8.96 -1.11
N GLN A 214 17.02 -10.25 -0.88
CA GLN A 214 16.89 -11.29 -1.92
C GLN A 214 15.59 -12.08 -1.75
N LEU A 215 15.10 -12.65 -2.84
CA LEU A 215 13.98 -13.60 -2.79
C LEU A 215 14.45 -14.94 -2.26
N VAL A 216 13.70 -15.50 -1.29
CA VAL A 216 13.95 -16.81 -0.70
C VAL A 216 12.80 -17.76 -1.05
N GLY A 217 13.14 -18.97 -1.53
CA GLY A 217 12.12 -19.92 -1.99
C GLY A 217 11.59 -19.48 -3.35
N GLY A 218 11.73 -20.30 -4.38
CA GLY A 218 11.41 -19.91 -5.75
C GLY A 218 10.05 -19.24 -5.88
N ALA A 219 10.06 -17.99 -6.31
CA ALA A 219 8.88 -17.32 -6.82
C ALA A 219 8.56 -17.96 -8.19
N VAL A 220 7.76 -19.00 -8.19
CA VAL A 220 7.15 -19.55 -9.40
C VAL A 220 5.81 -18.86 -9.61
#